data_6be15b798d8e3680d06f06cc9ce4a106
#
_entry.id   6be15b798d8e3680d06f06cc9ce4a106
#
_cell.length_a   1.000
_cell.length_b   1.000
_cell.length_c   1.000
_cell.angle_alpha   90.00
_cell.angle_beta   90.00
_cell.angle_gamma   90.00
#
_symmetry.space_group_name_H-M   'P 1'
#
loop_
_entity.id
_entity.type
_entity.pdbx_description
1 polymer ?
#
loop_
_entity_poly.entity_id
_entity_poly.type
_entity_poly.pdbx_seq_one_letter_code
_entity_poly.pdbx_strand_id
1 'polypeptide(L)'
;NDLWEFRNRAMQRLKERLLPLGFFDEFKISGIFVNWWEELRYDFKTVESLGWSKNLIEDERIKEKFFEAEIEEIKRLEGKIAELEGELNDLLEGIEDWDEEEQGDKTANKVKEYLGEVTKDLKASQSESAAKEAAKWQRLTLEIEDKERELKKLRKKLKDKEQGLEEKTKRKRESLSEEEVKELLLDKFYNLINEQLTRYLNTEKKEIIKIFENLWDKYKVSLLELNEERNREVKKLNEFLENLGYYRKL
;
A
#
# COMPACT_ATOMS: atom_id res chain seq x y z
N ASN A 1 41.78 -4.30 9.63
CA ASN A 1 41.68 -2.98 10.30
C ASN A 1 41.07 -1.88 9.42
N ASP A 2 41.18 -2.00 8.09
CA ASP A 2 40.71 -0.96 7.14
C ASP A 2 39.19 -0.72 7.21
N LEU A 3 38.39 -1.78 7.40
CA LEU A 3 36.94 -1.66 7.53
C LEU A 3 36.51 -0.93 8.80
N TRP A 4 37.26 -1.12 9.92
CA TRP A 4 37.01 -0.40 11.17
C TRP A 4 37.30 1.10 11.04
N GLU A 5 38.40 1.44 10.39
CA GLU A 5 38.75 2.85 10.15
C GLU A 5 37.77 3.50 9.17
N PHE A 6 37.34 2.77 8.14
CA PHE A 6 36.31 3.23 7.23
C PHE A 6 35.00 3.52 7.97
N ARG A 7 34.54 2.58 8.83
CA ARG A 7 33.33 2.74 9.66
C ARG A 7 33.39 4.03 10.49
N ASN A 8 34.49 4.25 11.20
CA ASN A 8 34.64 5.41 12.06
C ASN A 8 34.68 6.71 11.25
N ARG A 9 35.38 6.74 10.13
CA ARG A 9 35.40 7.91 9.22
C ARG A 9 34.04 8.20 8.63
N ALA A 10 33.30 7.16 8.22
CA ALA A 10 31.95 7.32 7.66
C ALA A 10 30.98 7.90 8.70
N MET A 11 31.01 7.38 9.94
CA MET A 11 30.22 7.90 11.05
C MET A 11 30.53 9.36 11.35
N GLN A 12 31.83 9.70 11.42
CA GLN A 12 32.26 11.07 11.69
C GLN A 12 31.79 12.04 10.59
N ARG A 13 31.93 11.65 9.33
CA ARG A 13 31.45 12.47 8.20
C ARG A 13 29.94 12.65 8.21
N LEU A 14 29.18 11.62 8.60
CA LEU A 14 27.73 11.72 8.72
C LEU A 14 27.35 12.73 9.82
N LYS A 15 28.00 12.69 10.97
CA LYS A 15 27.81 13.66 12.05
C LYS A 15 28.13 15.09 11.60
N GLU A 16 29.28 15.30 10.97
CA GLU A 16 29.72 16.62 10.46
C GLU A 16 28.72 17.25 9.47
N ARG A 17 28.02 16.42 8.69
CA ARG A 17 27.04 16.89 7.71
C ARG A 17 25.64 17.10 8.28
N LEU A 18 25.20 16.27 9.22
CA LEU A 18 23.83 16.29 9.70
C LEU A 18 23.62 17.17 10.95
N LEU A 19 24.61 17.25 11.86
CA LEU A 19 24.50 18.07 13.07
C LEU A 19 24.22 19.58 12.77
N PRO A 20 24.88 20.21 11.79
CA PRO A 20 24.62 21.62 11.49
C PRO A 20 23.22 21.92 10.97
N LEU A 21 22.49 20.90 10.48
CA LEU A 21 21.11 21.05 10.00
C LEU A 21 20.10 21.26 11.13
N GLY A 22 20.48 20.89 12.39
CA GLY A 22 19.64 21.12 13.56
C GLY A 22 18.43 20.18 13.72
N PHE A 23 18.21 19.23 12.80
CA PHE A 23 17.08 18.29 12.86
C PHE A 23 17.36 17.06 13.71
N PHE A 24 18.64 16.68 13.86
CA PHE A 24 19.07 15.51 14.58
C PHE A 24 20.11 15.84 15.65
N ASP A 25 19.98 15.22 16.79
CA ASP A 25 21.04 15.18 17.78
C ASP A 25 22.10 14.10 17.47
N GLU A 26 23.20 14.11 18.18
CA GLU A 26 24.30 13.17 17.98
C GLU A 26 23.90 11.71 18.20
N PHE A 27 22.98 11.46 19.13
CA PHE A 27 22.51 10.11 19.44
C PHE A 27 21.64 9.55 18.31
N LYS A 28 20.73 10.35 17.77
CA LYS A 28 19.90 9.97 16.62
C LYS A 28 20.75 9.68 15.39
N ILE A 29 21.74 10.52 15.10
CA ILE A 29 22.67 10.30 13.97
C ILE A 29 23.46 9.01 14.18
N SER A 30 23.92 8.74 15.42
CA SER A 30 24.64 7.51 15.74
C SER A 30 23.72 6.28 15.57
N GLY A 31 22.46 6.35 16.00
CA GLY A 31 21.48 5.28 15.82
C GLY A 31 21.19 5.00 14.33
N ILE A 32 20.98 6.04 13.52
CA ILE A 32 20.82 5.92 12.06
C ILE A 32 22.01 5.19 11.44
N PHE A 33 23.24 5.63 11.81
CA PHE A 33 24.45 5.04 11.27
C PHE A 33 24.63 3.59 11.70
N VAL A 34 24.36 3.25 12.95
CA VAL A 34 24.50 1.87 13.47
C VAL A 34 23.53 0.93 12.74
N ASN A 35 22.27 1.32 12.58
CA ASN A 35 21.29 0.51 11.86
C ASN A 35 21.73 0.29 10.41
N TRP A 36 22.09 1.35 9.71
CA TRP A 36 22.61 1.28 8.34
C TRP A 36 23.86 0.39 8.25
N TRP A 37 24.79 0.50 9.18
CA TRP A 37 26.01 -0.30 9.20
C TRP A 37 25.72 -1.79 9.46
N GLU A 38 24.84 -2.11 10.38
CA GLU A 38 24.48 -3.49 10.71
C GLU A 38 23.85 -4.21 9.52
N GLU A 39 23.03 -3.52 8.74
CA GLU A 39 22.43 -4.06 7.52
C GLU A 39 23.49 -4.34 6.43
N LEU A 40 24.51 -3.49 6.32
CA LEU A 40 25.49 -3.51 5.23
C LEU A 40 26.84 -4.11 5.60
N ARG A 41 27.08 -4.45 6.85
CA ARG A 41 28.42 -4.90 7.31
C ARG A 41 28.96 -6.11 6.55
N TYR A 42 28.08 -7.02 6.12
CA TYR A 42 28.46 -8.18 5.34
C TYR A 42 28.79 -7.82 3.90
N ASP A 43 28.04 -6.90 3.31
CA ASP A 43 28.32 -6.37 1.98
C ASP A 43 29.69 -5.69 1.96
N PHE A 44 29.99 -4.84 2.95
CA PHE A 44 31.31 -4.20 3.07
C PHE A 44 32.44 -5.21 3.24
N LYS A 45 32.27 -6.24 4.08
CA LYS A 45 33.25 -7.32 4.23
C LYS A 45 33.48 -8.08 2.91
N THR A 46 32.42 -8.31 2.16
CA THR A 46 32.50 -9.01 0.87
C THR A 46 33.19 -8.14 -0.16
N VAL A 47 32.88 -6.83 -0.21
CA VAL A 47 33.56 -5.88 -1.11
C VAL A 47 35.05 -5.76 -0.74
N GLU A 48 35.39 -5.75 0.56
CA GLU A 48 36.79 -5.72 1.02
C GLU A 48 37.56 -6.98 0.58
N SER A 49 36.94 -8.16 0.67
CA SER A 49 37.61 -9.45 0.43
C SER A 49 37.58 -9.92 -1.03
N LEU A 50 36.50 -9.68 -1.75
CA LEU A 50 36.24 -10.19 -3.10
C LEU A 50 36.07 -9.10 -4.16
N GLY A 51 36.10 -7.81 -3.76
CA GLY A 51 35.79 -6.69 -4.65
C GLY A 51 34.28 -6.56 -4.94
N TRP A 52 33.96 -5.84 -6.00
CA TRP A 52 32.58 -5.57 -6.42
C TRP A 52 31.95 -6.79 -7.08
N SER A 53 31.37 -7.68 -6.25
CA SER A 53 30.82 -8.97 -6.71
C SER A 53 29.36 -8.85 -7.12
N LYS A 54 29.01 -9.44 -8.28
CA LYS A 54 27.63 -9.55 -8.79
C LYS A 54 26.69 -10.27 -7.80
N ASN A 55 27.23 -11.13 -6.94
CA ASN A 55 26.48 -11.91 -5.97
C ASN A 55 25.88 -11.05 -4.84
N LEU A 56 26.36 -9.82 -4.68
CA LEU A 56 25.83 -8.88 -3.71
C LEU A 56 24.58 -8.12 -4.22
N ILE A 57 24.28 -8.25 -5.52
CA ILE A 57 23.15 -7.55 -6.14
C ILE A 57 21.91 -8.44 -6.09
N GLU A 58 20.84 -7.94 -5.51
CA GLU A 58 19.53 -8.57 -5.50
C GLU A 58 18.89 -8.48 -6.89
N ASP A 59 18.11 -9.50 -7.28
CA ASP A 59 17.42 -9.50 -8.59
C ASP A 59 16.47 -8.31 -8.75
N GLU A 60 15.82 -7.91 -7.66
CA GLU A 60 14.89 -6.78 -7.62
C GLU A 60 15.57 -5.49 -8.06
N ARG A 61 16.79 -5.22 -7.63
CA ARG A 61 17.54 -4.02 -8.02
C ARG A 61 17.92 -4.02 -9.50
N ILE A 62 18.24 -5.20 -10.05
CA ILE A 62 18.49 -5.35 -11.48
C ILE A 62 17.19 -5.08 -12.26
N LYS A 63 16.06 -5.60 -11.79
CA LYS A 63 14.75 -5.37 -12.39
C LYS A 63 14.40 -3.90 -12.38
N GLU A 64 14.49 -3.23 -11.24
CA GLU A 64 14.19 -1.80 -11.07
C GLU A 64 15.06 -0.90 -11.95
N LYS A 65 16.36 -1.18 -12.04
CA LYS A 65 17.29 -0.34 -12.80
C LYS A 65 17.21 -0.53 -14.32
N PHE A 66 16.98 -1.77 -14.78
CA PHE A 66 17.12 -2.12 -16.20
C PHE A 66 15.82 -2.52 -16.88
N PHE A 67 14.76 -2.83 -16.13
CA PHE A 67 13.51 -3.39 -16.66
C PHE A 67 12.26 -2.70 -16.11
N GLU A 68 12.34 -1.40 -15.87
CA GLU A 68 11.23 -0.59 -15.33
C GLU A 68 9.96 -0.71 -16.19
N ALA A 69 10.12 -0.69 -17.52
CA ALA A 69 8.99 -0.80 -18.45
C ALA A 69 8.27 -2.15 -18.37
N GLU A 70 9.03 -3.24 -18.18
CA GLU A 70 8.48 -4.58 -17.98
C GLU A 70 7.75 -4.71 -16.66
N ILE A 71 8.29 -4.12 -15.59
CA ILE A 71 7.64 -4.06 -14.27
C ILE A 71 6.33 -3.29 -14.35
N GLU A 72 6.31 -2.15 -15.04
CA GLU A 72 5.07 -1.39 -15.25
C GLU A 72 4.03 -2.17 -16.06
N GLU A 73 4.46 -2.92 -17.09
CA GLU A 73 3.54 -3.76 -17.87
C GLU A 73 2.93 -4.86 -17.01
N ILE A 74 3.74 -5.52 -16.14
CA ILE A 74 3.29 -6.52 -15.18
C ILE A 74 2.26 -5.91 -14.24
N LYS A 75 2.56 -4.78 -13.60
CA LYS A 75 1.62 -4.07 -12.70
C LYS A 75 0.30 -3.69 -13.39
N ARG A 76 0.35 -3.30 -14.67
CA ARG A 76 -0.86 -3.01 -15.44
C ARG A 76 -1.69 -4.27 -15.70
N LEU A 77 -1.05 -5.41 -15.93
CA LEU A 77 -1.75 -6.69 -16.11
C LEU A 77 -2.36 -7.17 -14.80
N GLU A 78 -1.65 -7.05 -13.68
CA GLU A 78 -2.17 -7.34 -12.33
C GLU A 78 -3.40 -6.47 -12.00
N GLY A 79 -3.32 -5.17 -12.29
CA GLY A 79 -4.44 -4.24 -12.10
C GLY A 79 -5.69 -4.64 -12.91
N LYS A 80 -5.52 -5.02 -14.19
CA LYS A 80 -6.62 -5.49 -15.04
C LYS A 80 -7.21 -6.82 -14.57
N ILE A 81 -6.37 -7.71 -14.06
CA ILE A 81 -6.83 -8.98 -13.49
C ILE A 81 -7.66 -8.71 -12.26
N ALA A 82 -7.19 -7.85 -11.34
CA ALA A 82 -7.93 -7.47 -10.13
C ALA A 82 -9.28 -6.80 -10.45
N GLU A 83 -9.32 -5.93 -11.46
CA GLU A 83 -10.56 -5.30 -11.94
C GLU A 83 -11.56 -6.34 -12.46
N LEU A 84 -11.12 -7.24 -13.34
CA LEU A 84 -11.99 -8.31 -13.88
C LEU A 84 -12.42 -9.33 -12.83
N GLU A 85 -11.57 -9.62 -11.84
CA GLU A 85 -11.92 -10.45 -10.69
C GLU A 85 -13.00 -9.78 -9.83
N GLY A 86 -12.87 -8.47 -9.60
CA GLY A 86 -13.91 -7.68 -8.94
C GLY A 86 -15.23 -7.71 -9.69
N GLU A 87 -15.21 -7.44 -11.00
CA GLU A 87 -16.41 -7.49 -11.84
C GLU A 87 -17.05 -8.89 -11.88
N LEU A 88 -16.24 -9.95 -11.90
CA LEU A 88 -16.74 -11.33 -11.83
C LEU A 88 -17.41 -11.60 -10.48
N ASN A 89 -16.79 -11.19 -9.39
CA ASN A 89 -17.36 -11.33 -8.04
C ASN A 89 -18.68 -10.56 -7.90
N ASP A 90 -18.75 -9.33 -8.42
CA ASP A 90 -20.00 -8.55 -8.42
C ASP A 90 -21.15 -9.26 -9.18
N LEU A 91 -20.83 -9.90 -10.33
CA LEU A 91 -21.80 -10.71 -11.06
C LEU A 91 -22.26 -11.93 -10.25
N LEU A 92 -21.35 -12.59 -9.55
CA LEU A 92 -21.68 -13.74 -8.72
C LEU A 92 -22.51 -13.31 -7.50
N GLU A 93 -22.15 -12.23 -6.81
CA GLU A 93 -22.88 -11.69 -5.67
C GLU A 93 -24.30 -11.24 -6.04
N GLY A 94 -24.49 -10.70 -7.24
CA GLY A 94 -25.80 -10.28 -7.77
C GLY A 94 -26.83 -11.40 -7.97
N ILE A 95 -26.48 -12.65 -7.70
CA ILE A 95 -27.41 -13.79 -7.75
C ILE A 95 -28.01 -13.97 -6.35
N GLU A 96 -29.25 -13.49 -6.15
CA GLU A 96 -29.92 -13.44 -4.86
C GLU A 96 -30.40 -14.81 -4.36
N ASP A 97 -30.76 -15.73 -5.26
CA ASP A 97 -31.35 -17.04 -4.94
C ASP A 97 -30.32 -18.16 -4.70
N TRP A 98 -29.12 -17.79 -4.20
CA TRP A 98 -28.07 -18.75 -3.90
C TRP A 98 -28.12 -19.19 -2.43
N ASP A 99 -28.28 -20.48 -2.19
CA ASP A 99 -28.25 -21.08 -0.86
C ASP A 99 -26.88 -21.72 -0.59
N GLU A 100 -26.09 -21.10 0.28
CA GLU A 100 -24.76 -21.61 0.63
C GLU A 100 -24.79 -22.93 1.42
N GLU A 101 -25.87 -23.20 2.17
CA GLU A 101 -26.00 -24.46 2.93
C GLU A 101 -26.23 -25.65 1.99
N GLU A 102 -27.00 -25.48 0.90
CA GLU A 102 -27.25 -26.51 -0.09
C GLU A 102 -26.19 -26.60 -1.19
N GLN A 103 -25.71 -25.45 -1.66
CA GLN A 103 -24.85 -25.34 -2.87
C GLN A 103 -23.36 -25.11 -2.52
N GLY A 104 -23.06 -24.73 -1.27
CA GLY A 104 -21.72 -24.41 -0.80
C GLY A 104 -21.17 -23.11 -1.40
N ASP A 105 -19.84 -22.91 -1.32
CA ASP A 105 -19.19 -21.66 -1.75
C ASP A 105 -19.61 -21.25 -3.16
N LYS A 106 -19.96 -19.95 -3.33
CA LYS A 106 -20.44 -19.33 -4.56
C LYS A 106 -19.32 -19.13 -5.57
N THR A 107 -18.94 -20.18 -6.28
CA THR A 107 -17.91 -20.15 -7.30
C THR A 107 -18.51 -20.06 -8.70
N ALA A 108 -17.78 -19.44 -9.66
CA ALA A 108 -18.25 -19.25 -11.03
C ALA A 108 -18.70 -20.57 -11.70
N ASN A 109 -18.03 -21.69 -11.44
CA ASN A 109 -18.44 -23.00 -12.01
C ASN A 109 -19.75 -23.49 -11.45
N LYS A 110 -19.93 -23.47 -10.13
CA LYS A 110 -21.17 -23.88 -9.47
C LYS A 110 -22.34 -22.97 -9.84
N VAL A 111 -22.07 -21.66 -9.93
CA VAL A 111 -23.07 -20.67 -10.37
C VAL A 111 -23.52 -20.94 -11.80
N LYS A 112 -22.63 -21.24 -12.71
CA LYS A 112 -22.99 -21.60 -14.10
C LYS A 112 -23.82 -22.87 -14.18
N GLU A 113 -23.51 -23.87 -13.37
CA GLU A 113 -24.27 -25.12 -13.27
C GLU A 113 -25.70 -24.84 -12.76
N TYR A 114 -25.83 -24.12 -11.67
CA TYR A 114 -27.10 -23.66 -11.11
C TYR A 114 -27.95 -22.88 -12.12
N LEU A 115 -27.37 -21.85 -12.75
CA LEU A 115 -28.05 -21.05 -13.78
C LEU A 115 -28.47 -21.89 -15.00
N GLY A 116 -27.69 -22.92 -15.33
CA GLY A 116 -28.01 -23.88 -16.36
C GLY A 116 -29.25 -24.72 -16.05
N GLU A 117 -29.38 -25.19 -14.80
CA GLU A 117 -30.53 -25.95 -14.30
C GLU A 117 -31.78 -25.06 -14.25
N VAL A 118 -31.70 -23.90 -13.59
CA VAL A 118 -32.81 -22.92 -13.53
C VAL A 118 -33.30 -22.52 -14.93
N THR A 119 -32.37 -22.31 -15.85
CA THR A 119 -32.73 -21.98 -17.26
C THR A 119 -33.48 -23.12 -17.95
N LYS A 120 -33.17 -24.39 -17.70
CA LYS A 120 -33.89 -25.55 -18.23
C LYS A 120 -35.30 -25.64 -17.67
N ASP A 121 -35.46 -25.46 -16.36
CA ASP A 121 -36.76 -25.52 -15.69
C ASP A 121 -37.70 -24.39 -16.16
N LEU A 122 -37.16 -23.16 -16.28
CA LEU A 122 -37.91 -22.03 -16.80
C LEU A 122 -38.39 -22.24 -18.26
N LYS A 123 -37.56 -22.85 -19.09
CA LYS A 123 -37.97 -23.19 -20.49
C LYS A 123 -39.04 -24.27 -20.55
N ALA A 124 -39.07 -25.18 -19.59
CA ALA A 124 -40.09 -26.23 -19.51
C ALA A 124 -41.48 -25.67 -19.12
N SER A 125 -41.56 -24.52 -18.47
CA SER A 125 -42.81 -23.93 -17.96
C SER A 125 -43.69 -23.27 -19.05
N GLN A 126 -43.25 -23.15 -20.26
CA GLN A 126 -43.95 -22.58 -21.45
C GLN A 126 -44.62 -21.20 -21.23
N SER A 127 -44.24 -20.45 -20.19
CA SER A 127 -44.72 -19.10 -19.89
C SER A 127 -43.86 -18.04 -20.60
N GLU A 128 -44.48 -16.98 -21.12
CA GLU A 128 -43.74 -15.84 -21.70
C GLU A 128 -42.82 -15.14 -20.68
N SER A 129 -43.26 -15.05 -19.43
CA SER A 129 -42.47 -14.49 -18.34
C SER A 129 -41.22 -15.36 -18.07
N ALA A 130 -41.39 -16.68 -17.99
CA ALA A 130 -40.31 -17.63 -17.77
C ALA A 130 -39.29 -17.64 -18.94
N ALA A 131 -39.75 -17.43 -20.16
CA ALA A 131 -38.88 -17.31 -21.34
C ALA A 131 -37.97 -16.05 -21.25
N LYS A 132 -38.50 -14.92 -20.76
CA LYS A 132 -37.73 -13.69 -20.58
C LYS A 132 -36.69 -13.85 -19.48
N GLU A 133 -37.05 -14.51 -18.40
CA GLU A 133 -36.17 -14.80 -17.27
C GLU A 133 -35.06 -15.80 -17.66
N ALA A 134 -35.39 -16.86 -18.37
CA ALA A 134 -34.42 -17.79 -18.92
C ALA A 134 -33.41 -17.11 -19.85
N ALA A 135 -33.84 -16.14 -20.64
CA ALA A 135 -32.94 -15.35 -21.49
C ALA A 135 -31.99 -14.45 -20.68
N LYS A 136 -32.46 -13.90 -19.54
CA LYS A 136 -31.61 -13.12 -18.60
C LYS A 136 -30.50 -14.00 -18.02
N TRP A 137 -30.85 -15.17 -17.51
CA TRP A 137 -29.88 -16.10 -16.93
C TRP A 137 -28.88 -16.64 -17.95
N GLN A 138 -29.31 -16.90 -19.16
CA GLN A 138 -28.40 -17.27 -20.25
C GLN A 138 -27.38 -16.18 -20.55
N ARG A 139 -27.80 -14.91 -20.60
CA ARG A 139 -26.90 -13.79 -20.83
C ARG A 139 -25.88 -13.68 -19.70
N LEU A 140 -26.31 -13.82 -18.44
CA LEU A 140 -25.43 -13.78 -17.29
C LEU A 140 -24.40 -14.92 -17.33
N THR A 141 -24.82 -16.13 -17.68
CA THR A 141 -23.91 -17.27 -17.85
C THR A 141 -22.83 -16.99 -18.89
N LEU A 142 -23.22 -16.42 -20.04
CA LEU A 142 -22.28 -16.06 -21.10
C LEU A 142 -21.31 -14.96 -20.65
N GLU A 143 -21.79 -13.99 -19.91
CA GLU A 143 -20.96 -12.91 -19.37
C GLU A 143 -19.92 -13.44 -18.37
N ILE A 144 -20.32 -14.34 -17.46
CA ILE A 144 -19.41 -15.03 -16.55
C ILE A 144 -18.35 -15.83 -17.32
N GLU A 145 -18.76 -16.61 -18.34
CA GLU A 145 -17.84 -17.39 -19.17
C GLU A 145 -16.84 -16.52 -19.94
N ASP A 146 -17.27 -15.39 -20.45
CA ASP A 146 -16.41 -14.48 -21.19
C ASP A 146 -15.37 -13.82 -20.26
N LYS A 147 -15.79 -13.39 -19.05
CA LYS A 147 -14.86 -12.85 -18.05
C LYS A 147 -13.86 -13.91 -17.57
N GLU A 148 -14.29 -15.13 -17.31
CA GLU A 148 -13.37 -16.22 -16.94
C GLU A 148 -12.36 -16.52 -18.07
N ARG A 149 -12.80 -16.49 -19.31
CA ARG A 149 -11.94 -16.70 -20.47
C ARG A 149 -10.91 -15.59 -20.62
N GLU A 150 -11.33 -14.35 -20.40
CA GLU A 150 -10.43 -13.19 -20.41
C GLU A 150 -9.43 -13.23 -19.26
N LEU A 151 -9.88 -13.52 -18.05
CA LEU A 151 -9.01 -13.73 -16.88
C LEU A 151 -7.96 -14.81 -17.14
N LYS A 152 -8.36 -15.94 -17.70
CA LYS A 152 -7.42 -17.02 -18.03
C LYS A 152 -6.36 -16.58 -19.06
N LYS A 153 -6.74 -15.76 -20.05
CA LYS A 153 -5.80 -15.20 -21.02
C LYS A 153 -4.83 -14.21 -20.37
N LEU A 154 -5.36 -13.31 -19.52
CA LEU A 154 -4.52 -12.32 -18.83
C LEU A 154 -3.56 -12.96 -17.83
N ARG A 155 -4.03 -13.92 -17.03
CA ARG A 155 -3.18 -14.67 -16.10
C ARG A 155 -2.06 -15.43 -16.81
N LYS A 156 -2.37 -16.03 -17.99
CA LYS A 156 -1.34 -16.65 -18.82
C LYS A 156 -0.32 -15.63 -19.31
N LYS A 157 -0.79 -14.49 -19.82
CA LYS A 157 0.09 -13.40 -20.30
C LYS A 157 0.95 -12.85 -19.17
N LEU A 158 0.39 -12.68 -17.98
CA LEU A 158 1.12 -12.24 -16.78
C LEU A 158 2.26 -13.21 -16.48
N LYS A 159 1.94 -14.50 -16.36
CA LYS A 159 2.94 -15.54 -16.09
C LYS A 159 4.06 -15.58 -17.13
N ASP A 160 3.73 -15.46 -18.42
CA ASP A 160 4.71 -15.44 -19.50
C ASP A 160 5.63 -14.19 -19.40
N LYS A 161 5.07 -13.03 -18.98
CA LYS A 161 5.85 -11.80 -18.75
C LYS A 161 6.75 -11.89 -17.53
N GLU A 162 6.27 -12.44 -16.41
CA GLU A 162 7.06 -12.67 -15.20
C GLU A 162 8.24 -13.61 -15.48
N GLN A 163 7.99 -14.73 -16.14
CA GLN A 163 9.05 -15.66 -16.52
C GLN A 163 10.06 -15.01 -17.47
N GLY A 164 9.60 -14.25 -18.45
CA GLY A 164 10.44 -13.50 -19.36
C GLY A 164 11.32 -12.47 -18.65
N LEU A 165 10.77 -11.78 -17.63
CA LEU A 165 11.51 -10.82 -16.81
C LEU A 165 12.58 -11.53 -15.96
N GLU A 166 12.26 -12.68 -15.36
CA GLU A 166 13.23 -13.47 -14.60
C GLU A 166 14.41 -13.93 -15.47
N GLU A 167 14.14 -14.42 -16.68
CA GLU A 167 15.19 -14.82 -17.61
C GLU A 167 16.08 -13.64 -18.04
N LYS A 168 15.46 -12.50 -18.35
CA LYS A 168 16.19 -11.26 -18.68
C LYS A 168 17.06 -10.81 -17.51
N THR A 169 16.54 -10.88 -16.28
CA THR A 169 17.26 -10.50 -15.06
C THR A 169 18.48 -11.40 -14.86
N LYS A 170 18.35 -12.73 -15.02
CA LYS A 170 19.48 -13.67 -14.92
C LYS A 170 20.55 -13.38 -15.96
N ARG A 171 20.15 -13.17 -17.22
CA ARG A 171 21.11 -12.82 -18.31
C ARG A 171 21.81 -11.49 -18.03
N LYS A 172 21.05 -10.47 -17.56
CA LYS A 172 21.64 -9.17 -17.20
C LYS A 172 22.61 -9.29 -16.05
N ARG A 173 22.30 -10.07 -15.01
CA ARG A 173 23.22 -10.36 -13.89
C ARG A 173 24.54 -10.92 -14.38
N GLU A 174 24.51 -11.88 -15.30
CA GLU A 174 25.72 -12.48 -15.86
C GLU A 174 26.58 -11.50 -16.67
N SER A 175 25.91 -10.53 -17.33
CA SER A 175 26.56 -9.53 -18.19
C SER A 175 26.92 -8.22 -17.47
N LEU A 176 26.63 -8.07 -16.16
CA LEU A 176 26.95 -6.86 -15.41
C LEU A 176 28.47 -6.59 -15.43
N SER A 177 28.85 -5.37 -15.75
CA SER A 177 30.22 -4.88 -15.59
C SER A 177 30.52 -4.55 -14.13
N GLU A 178 31.81 -4.42 -13.79
CA GLU A 178 32.22 -4.03 -12.43
C GLU A 178 31.69 -2.62 -12.06
N GLU A 179 31.66 -1.71 -13.03
CA GLU A 179 31.13 -0.36 -12.86
C GLU A 179 29.63 -0.36 -12.56
N GLU A 180 28.85 -1.17 -13.30
CA GLU A 180 27.41 -1.34 -13.06
C GLU A 180 27.13 -1.95 -11.67
N VAL A 181 27.92 -2.97 -11.27
CA VAL A 181 27.82 -3.57 -9.93
C VAL A 181 28.10 -2.55 -8.85
N LYS A 182 29.15 -1.74 -9.03
CA LYS A 182 29.52 -0.68 -8.10
C LYS A 182 28.41 0.37 -7.99
N GLU A 183 27.84 0.80 -9.10
CA GLU A 183 26.72 1.76 -9.11
C GLU A 183 25.51 1.19 -8.35
N LEU A 184 25.08 -0.03 -8.64
CA LEU A 184 23.95 -0.68 -7.98
C LEU A 184 24.17 -0.85 -6.47
N LEU A 185 25.38 -1.18 -6.03
CA LEU A 185 25.70 -1.30 -4.61
C LEU A 185 25.73 0.06 -3.92
N LEU A 186 26.28 1.08 -4.57
CA LEU A 186 26.27 2.44 -4.03
C LEU A 186 24.83 2.97 -3.91
N ASP A 187 23.98 2.71 -4.89
CA ASP A 187 22.55 3.03 -4.83
C ASP A 187 21.87 2.29 -3.67
N LYS A 188 22.19 1.00 -3.45
CA LYS A 188 21.71 0.24 -2.28
C LYS A 188 22.09 0.93 -0.97
N PHE A 189 23.36 1.27 -0.83
CA PHE A 189 23.87 1.91 0.39
C PHE A 189 23.24 3.27 0.64
N TYR A 190 23.05 4.05 -0.43
CA TYR A 190 22.39 5.35 -0.36
C TYR A 190 20.91 5.21 0.00
N ASN A 191 20.19 4.30 -0.62
CA ASN A 191 18.77 4.11 -0.36
C ASN A 191 18.52 3.68 1.08
N LEU A 192 19.31 2.73 1.61
CA LEU A 192 19.17 2.28 2.99
C LEU A 192 19.43 3.41 4.00
N ILE A 193 20.45 4.26 3.80
CA ILE A 193 20.66 5.38 4.72
C ILE A 193 19.56 6.43 4.59
N ASN A 194 19.07 6.66 3.38
CA ASN A 194 17.98 7.59 3.12
C ASN A 194 16.66 7.12 3.74
N GLU A 195 16.37 5.82 3.72
CA GLU A 195 15.22 5.22 4.41
C GLU A 195 15.30 5.43 5.92
N GLN A 196 16.46 5.19 6.52
CA GLN A 196 16.68 5.43 7.95
C GLN A 196 16.48 6.91 8.29
N LEU A 197 17.07 7.82 7.52
CA LEU A 197 16.88 9.28 7.70
C LEU A 197 15.41 9.67 7.57
N THR A 198 14.73 9.18 6.56
CA THR A 198 13.30 9.47 6.30
C THR A 198 12.42 8.97 7.44
N ARG A 199 12.72 7.78 7.98
CA ARG A 199 12.00 7.22 9.13
C ARG A 199 12.08 8.13 10.35
N TYR A 200 13.28 8.63 10.68
CA TYR A 200 13.47 9.54 11.80
C TYR A 200 12.81 10.91 11.53
N LEU A 201 12.98 11.47 10.34
CA LEU A 201 12.31 12.73 9.95
C LEU A 201 10.79 12.64 10.03
N ASN A 202 10.20 11.53 9.60
CA ASN A 202 8.76 11.33 9.71
C ASN A 202 8.30 11.23 11.17
N THR A 203 9.11 10.68 12.06
CA THR A 203 8.81 10.66 13.50
C THR A 203 8.80 12.08 14.06
N GLU A 204 9.84 12.88 13.81
CA GLU A 204 9.92 14.28 14.24
C GLU A 204 8.75 15.11 13.65
N LYS A 205 8.43 14.91 12.36
CA LYS A 205 7.29 15.57 11.71
C LYS A 205 5.97 15.25 12.42
N LYS A 206 5.74 13.99 12.81
CA LYS A 206 4.53 13.60 13.55
C LYS A 206 4.46 14.27 14.91
N GLU A 207 5.58 14.37 15.64
CA GLU A 207 5.62 15.07 16.93
C GLU A 207 5.30 16.56 16.77
N ILE A 208 5.84 17.22 15.75
CA ILE A 208 5.55 18.63 15.47
C ILE A 208 4.06 18.81 15.13
N ILE A 209 3.50 17.95 14.25
CA ILE A 209 2.07 18.00 13.90
C ILE A 209 1.23 17.86 15.17
N LYS A 210 1.53 16.90 16.04
CA LYS A 210 0.80 16.70 17.30
C LYS A 210 0.85 17.92 18.23
N ILE A 211 1.99 18.62 18.27
CA ILE A 211 2.11 19.87 19.02
C ILE A 211 1.16 20.93 18.43
N PHE A 212 1.12 21.10 17.11
CA PHE A 212 0.22 22.04 16.47
C PHE A 212 -1.26 21.67 16.64
N GLU A 213 -1.60 20.39 16.55
CA GLU A 213 -2.97 19.92 16.82
C GLU A 213 -3.40 20.20 18.25
N ASN A 214 -2.53 19.94 19.24
CA ASN A 214 -2.79 20.26 20.63
C ASN A 214 -2.96 21.78 20.87
N LEU A 215 -2.13 22.60 20.21
CA LEU A 215 -2.25 24.06 20.29
C LEU A 215 -3.57 24.54 19.63
N TRP A 216 -3.90 23.98 18.47
CA TRP A 216 -5.16 24.27 17.79
C TRP A 216 -6.36 23.92 18.68
N ASP A 217 -6.39 22.69 19.23
CA ASP A 217 -7.48 22.24 20.10
C ASP A 217 -7.62 23.12 21.35
N LYS A 218 -6.49 23.58 21.88
CA LYS A 218 -6.48 24.46 23.05
C LYS A 218 -6.96 25.88 22.75
N TYR A 219 -6.66 26.41 21.56
CA TYR A 219 -6.88 27.83 21.24
C TYR A 219 -7.92 28.07 20.14
N LYS A 220 -8.53 27.01 19.57
CA LYS A 220 -9.55 27.12 18.52
C LYS A 220 -10.81 27.86 18.98
N VAL A 221 -11.12 27.79 20.27
CA VAL A 221 -12.22 28.57 20.87
C VAL A 221 -11.65 29.86 21.39
N SER A 222 -12.06 30.99 20.82
CA SER A 222 -11.60 32.30 21.25
C SER A 222 -12.20 32.67 22.62
N LEU A 223 -11.50 33.53 23.37
CA LEU A 223 -12.01 34.08 24.62
C LEU A 223 -13.34 34.80 24.43
N LEU A 224 -13.55 35.38 23.24
CA LEU A 224 -14.79 36.04 22.87
C LEU A 224 -15.96 35.06 22.80
N GLU A 225 -15.77 33.92 22.12
CA GLU A 225 -16.80 32.86 22.02
C GLU A 225 -17.15 32.27 23.39
N LEU A 226 -16.12 32.00 24.23
CA LEU A 226 -16.35 31.56 25.62
C LEU A 226 -17.15 32.57 26.46
N ASN A 227 -16.87 33.87 26.30
CA ASN A 227 -17.62 34.90 26.96
C ASN A 227 -19.07 35.00 26.45
N GLU A 228 -19.28 34.85 25.15
CA GLU A 228 -20.64 34.84 24.58
C GLU A 228 -21.45 33.63 25.06
N GLU A 229 -20.83 32.47 25.11
CA GLU A 229 -21.46 31.25 25.63
C GLU A 229 -21.79 31.38 27.11
N ARG A 230 -20.83 31.87 27.91
CA ARG A 230 -21.08 32.17 29.32
C ARG A 230 -22.26 33.14 29.47
N ASN A 231 -22.30 34.21 28.69
CA ASN A 231 -23.38 35.22 28.81
C ASN A 231 -24.75 34.64 28.41
N ARG A 232 -24.79 33.73 27.44
CA ARG A 232 -26.00 32.98 27.08
C ARG A 232 -26.48 32.09 28.22
N GLU A 233 -25.55 31.34 28.85
CA GLU A 233 -25.91 30.46 29.97
C GLU A 233 -26.33 31.24 31.22
N VAL A 234 -25.66 32.37 31.52
CA VAL A 234 -26.05 33.29 32.61
C VAL A 234 -27.45 33.85 32.37
N LYS A 235 -27.78 34.20 31.11
CA LYS A 235 -29.14 34.69 30.78
C LYS A 235 -30.19 33.60 31.02
N LYS A 236 -29.94 32.37 30.58
CA LYS A 236 -30.85 31.23 30.84
C LYS A 236 -31.02 31.00 32.35
N LEU A 237 -29.91 31.02 33.11
CA LEU A 237 -29.96 30.87 34.56
C LEU A 237 -30.84 31.96 35.22
N ASN A 238 -30.67 33.22 34.82
CA ASN A 238 -31.45 34.30 35.33
C ASN A 238 -32.96 34.16 34.99
N GLU A 239 -33.29 33.70 33.77
CA GLU A 239 -34.66 33.38 33.38
C GLU A 239 -35.27 32.28 34.26
N PHE A 240 -34.50 31.23 34.57
CA PHE A 240 -34.93 30.18 35.50
C PHE A 240 -35.13 30.70 36.91
N LEU A 241 -34.20 31.52 37.41
CA LEU A 241 -34.31 32.11 38.75
C LEU A 241 -35.51 33.07 38.87
N GLU A 242 -35.82 33.86 37.82
CA GLU A 242 -37.01 34.67 37.76
C GLU A 242 -38.28 33.81 37.79
N ASN A 243 -38.35 32.75 37.00
CA ASN A 243 -39.49 31.84 36.96
C ASN A 243 -39.71 31.10 38.29
N LEU A 244 -38.64 30.84 39.03
CA LEU A 244 -38.69 30.23 40.36
C LEU A 244 -38.97 31.23 41.49
N GLY A 245 -39.06 32.55 41.18
CA GLY A 245 -39.34 33.59 42.14
C GLY A 245 -38.19 34.01 43.04
N TYR A 246 -36.93 33.61 42.70
CA TYR A 246 -35.73 33.98 43.43
C TYR A 246 -35.23 35.40 43.14
N TYR A 247 -35.62 36.00 42.02
CA TYR A 247 -35.35 37.39 41.71
C TYR A 247 -36.65 38.20 41.85
N ARG A 248 -36.70 39.04 42.87
CA ARG A 248 -37.67 40.18 42.90
C ARG A 248 -37.06 41.31 42.08
N LYS A 249 -37.74 41.78 41.02
CA LYS A 249 -37.41 43.06 40.42
C LYS A 249 -37.50 44.10 41.53
N LEU A 250 -36.36 44.70 41.87
CA LEU A 250 -36.36 46.00 42.60
C LEU A 250 -36.76 47.10 41.66
#